data_a410ea0ab81314849b0d98e98ef8a116
#
_entry.id   a410ea0ab81314849b0d98e98ef8a116
#
_cell.length_a   1.000
_cell.length_b   1.000
_cell.length_c   1.000
_cell.angle_alpha   90.00
_cell.angle_beta   90.00
_cell.angle_gamma   90.00
#
_symmetry.space_group_name_H-M   'P 1'
#
loop_
_entity.id
_entity.type
_entity.pdbx_description
1 polymer ?
#
loop_
_entity_poly.entity_id
_entity_poly.type
_entity_poly.pdbx_seq_one_letter_code
_entity_poly.pdbx_strand_id
1 'polypeptide(L)'
;ERGYQMLLFTGFKDRHSDPVFEQIMQYRVDGLLLASTTLSSDLSDECTAAGVPVVMFNRTTEHPLCCSVTSDNCNGGRQIAEFLVAGGHRRFAYIAGVAISSTNRDREAGFRDGLRRHGVSEIDYGEGNLDTADTRTAARKLFASEDPPDAVFAGSDHMALTVMEIARHEFGLRVPEDVSIVGYDDVGAAGWPSFSLTSYTLPLAPMVDAAVELMMEQIESSSVLSHHRVVPGRLAVRGSARLPGGPVHDRDGTLIWAPTGKG
;
A
#
# COMPACT_ATOMS: atom_id res chain seq x y z
N GLU A 1 -14.23 -23.25 0.36
CA GLU A 1 -13.90 -24.69 0.61
C GLU A 1 -13.99 -25.46 -0.72
N ARG A 2 -12.87 -25.44 -1.49
CA ARG A 2 -12.84 -26.04 -2.84
C ARG A 2 -11.99 -27.33 -2.88
N GLY A 3 -11.67 -27.93 -1.72
CA GLY A 3 -10.94 -29.22 -1.65
C GLY A 3 -9.42 -29.11 -1.82
N TYR A 4 -8.86 -27.88 -1.94
CA TYR A 4 -7.42 -27.67 -2.01
C TYR A 4 -6.80 -27.49 -0.61
N GLN A 5 -5.54 -27.86 -0.51
CA GLN A 5 -4.72 -27.61 0.68
C GLN A 5 -3.74 -26.48 0.41
N MET A 6 -3.50 -25.64 1.40
CA MET A 6 -2.53 -24.55 1.32
C MET A 6 -1.24 -24.95 2.03
N LEU A 7 -0.12 -24.82 1.31
CA LEU A 7 1.22 -24.90 1.88
C LEU A 7 1.78 -23.50 1.98
N LEU A 8 2.33 -23.12 3.13
CA LEU A 8 2.93 -21.80 3.34
C LEU A 8 4.45 -21.93 3.35
N PHE A 9 5.10 -21.19 2.44
CA PHE A 9 6.54 -21.04 2.40
C PHE A 9 6.92 -19.61 2.73
N THR A 10 7.91 -19.43 3.62
CA THR A 10 8.44 -18.11 3.95
C THR A 10 9.81 -17.94 3.29
N GLY A 11 9.92 -16.94 2.42
CA GLY A 11 11.20 -16.54 1.80
C GLY A 11 12.03 -15.67 2.73
N PHE A 12 13.34 -15.71 2.60
CA PHE A 12 14.28 -14.84 3.32
C PHE A 12 14.61 -13.60 2.49
N LYS A 13 14.72 -12.44 3.15
CA LYS A 13 14.94 -11.12 2.53
C LYS A 13 16.22 -11.01 1.67
N ASP A 14 17.20 -11.89 1.86
CA ASP A 14 18.57 -11.72 1.35
C ASP A 14 19.07 -12.83 0.42
N ARG A 15 18.18 -13.69 -0.09
CA ARG A 15 18.59 -14.76 -1.00
C ARG A 15 17.76 -14.75 -2.27
N HIS A 16 18.44 -14.92 -3.41
CA HIS A 16 17.79 -15.23 -4.66
C HIS A 16 16.77 -16.37 -4.44
N SER A 17 15.62 -16.26 -5.06
CA SER A 17 14.44 -17.11 -4.86
C SER A 17 14.62 -18.59 -5.19
N ASP A 18 15.71 -18.95 -5.86
CA ASP A 18 15.98 -20.28 -6.43
C ASP A 18 15.85 -21.46 -5.44
N PRO A 19 16.41 -21.43 -4.21
CA PRO A 19 16.30 -22.57 -3.29
C PRO A 19 14.88 -22.81 -2.78
N VAL A 20 14.08 -21.74 -2.66
CA VAL A 20 12.67 -21.86 -2.21
C VAL A 20 11.81 -22.40 -3.34
N PHE A 21 12.08 -22.00 -4.58
CA PHE A 21 11.37 -22.49 -5.75
C PHE A 21 11.59 -24.00 -5.95
N GLU A 22 12.84 -24.48 -5.95
CA GLU A 22 13.14 -25.90 -6.05
C GLU A 22 12.42 -26.71 -4.97
N GLN A 23 12.36 -26.18 -3.74
CA GLN A 23 11.64 -26.81 -2.65
C GLN A 23 10.13 -26.86 -2.92
N ILE A 24 9.52 -25.76 -3.39
CA ILE A 24 8.09 -25.70 -3.73
C ILE A 24 7.75 -26.73 -4.82
N MET A 25 8.57 -26.81 -5.86
CA MET A 25 8.33 -27.72 -7.00
C MET A 25 8.38 -29.19 -6.60
N GLN A 26 9.11 -29.56 -5.54
CA GLN A 26 9.11 -30.94 -5.01
C GLN A 26 7.73 -31.36 -4.47
N TYR A 27 6.88 -30.41 -4.05
CA TYR A 27 5.53 -30.69 -3.55
C TYR A 27 4.47 -30.82 -4.65
N ARG A 28 4.83 -30.65 -5.93
CA ARG A 28 3.92 -30.74 -7.08
C ARG A 28 2.64 -29.92 -6.87
N VAL A 29 2.82 -28.64 -6.54
CA VAL A 29 1.72 -27.72 -6.31
C VAL A 29 0.94 -27.45 -7.61
N ASP A 30 -0.38 -27.26 -7.50
CA ASP A 30 -1.26 -26.97 -8.63
C ASP A 30 -1.23 -25.47 -9.01
N GLY A 31 -0.78 -24.60 -8.13
CA GLY A 31 -0.65 -23.17 -8.37
C GLY A 31 0.09 -22.45 -7.25
N LEU A 32 0.58 -21.25 -7.52
CA LEU A 32 1.41 -20.46 -6.61
C LEU A 32 0.86 -19.05 -6.40
N LEU A 33 0.48 -18.75 -5.14
CA LEU A 33 0.08 -17.40 -4.72
C LEU A 33 1.27 -16.70 -4.07
N LEU A 34 1.71 -15.58 -4.65
CA LEU A 34 2.92 -14.89 -4.24
C LEU A 34 2.62 -13.52 -3.65
N ALA A 35 2.91 -13.37 -2.36
CA ALA A 35 2.72 -12.11 -1.60
C ALA A 35 4.05 -11.38 -1.32
N SER A 36 5.13 -11.72 -2.04
CA SER A 36 6.48 -11.19 -1.82
C SER A 36 6.80 -9.95 -2.64
N THR A 37 7.72 -9.13 -2.12
CA THR A 37 8.21 -7.90 -2.79
C THR A 37 9.26 -8.16 -3.86
N THR A 38 9.90 -9.30 -3.83
CA THR A 38 11.11 -9.60 -4.61
C THR A 38 10.95 -10.90 -5.37
N LEU A 39 10.00 -10.94 -6.32
CA LEU A 39 10.07 -11.97 -7.33
C LEU A 39 11.01 -11.51 -8.43
N SER A 40 12.07 -12.28 -8.64
CA SER A 40 12.84 -12.16 -9.86
C SER A 40 11.96 -12.54 -11.06
N SER A 41 12.17 -11.92 -12.20
CA SER A 41 11.62 -12.36 -13.49
C SER A 41 11.81 -13.87 -13.68
N ASP A 42 12.92 -14.38 -13.19
CA ASP A 42 13.36 -15.76 -13.32
C ASP A 42 12.39 -16.76 -12.68
N LEU A 43 11.85 -16.45 -11.49
CA LEU A 43 10.87 -17.33 -10.83
C LEU A 43 9.54 -17.41 -11.59
N SER A 44 9.09 -16.29 -12.18
CA SER A 44 7.89 -16.29 -13.03
C SER A 44 8.11 -17.13 -14.30
N ASP A 45 9.31 -17.02 -14.89
CA ASP A 45 9.68 -17.80 -16.07
C ASP A 45 9.78 -19.29 -15.75
N GLU A 46 10.36 -19.67 -14.61
CA GLU A 46 10.46 -21.05 -14.14
C GLU A 46 9.09 -21.67 -13.85
N CYS A 47 8.20 -20.93 -13.17
CA CYS A 47 6.81 -21.40 -12.95
C CYS A 47 6.08 -21.59 -14.27
N THR A 48 6.22 -20.67 -15.21
CA THR A 48 5.61 -20.77 -16.53
C THR A 48 6.14 -21.98 -17.30
N ALA A 49 7.44 -22.21 -17.28
CA ALA A 49 8.07 -23.36 -17.92
C ALA A 49 7.61 -24.70 -17.29
N ALA A 50 7.33 -24.71 -15.99
CA ALA A 50 6.81 -25.86 -15.27
C ALA A 50 5.28 -26.04 -15.43
N GLY A 51 4.59 -25.12 -16.10
CA GLY A 51 3.13 -25.15 -16.25
C GLY A 51 2.37 -24.87 -14.95
N VAL A 52 3.01 -24.25 -13.96
CA VAL A 52 2.39 -23.88 -12.67
C VAL A 52 1.88 -22.44 -12.75
N PRO A 53 0.57 -22.22 -12.65
CA PRO A 53 0.00 -20.87 -12.66
C PRO A 53 0.44 -20.05 -11.45
N VAL A 54 0.69 -18.76 -11.68
CA VAL A 54 1.13 -17.82 -10.66
C VAL A 54 0.14 -16.65 -10.54
N VAL A 55 -0.29 -16.36 -9.32
CA VAL A 55 -1.07 -15.17 -9.00
C VAL A 55 -0.28 -14.32 -8.01
N MET A 56 0.03 -13.08 -8.41
CA MET A 56 0.66 -12.10 -7.54
C MET A 56 -0.38 -11.45 -6.63
N PHE A 57 -0.13 -11.41 -5.33
CA PHE A 57 -1.01 -10.79 -4.36
C PHE A 57 -0.43 -9.49 -3.82
N ASN A 58 -1.21 -8.40 -3.93
CA ASN A 58 -0.82 -7.04 -3.54
C ASN A 58 0.47 -6.56 -4.22
N ARG A 59 0.74 -7.06 -5.42
CA ARG A 59 1.90 -6.73 -6.26
C ARG A 59 1.55 -6.91 -7.72
N THR A 60 2.26 -6.18 -8.57
CA THR A 60 2.27 -6.42 -10.02
C THR A 60 3.69 -6.73 -10.47
N THR A 61 3.79 -7.46 -11.57
CA THR A 61 5.03 -7.70 -12.30
C THR A 61 4.83 -7.28 -13.76
N GLU A 62 5.90 -6.98 -14.45
CA GLU A 62 5.86 -6.72 -15.89
C GLU A 62 5.79 -8.03 -16.72
N HIS A 63 5.85 -9.18 -16.05
CA HIS A 63 5.79 -10.47 -16.73
C HIS A 63 4.41 -10.69 -17.35
N PRO A 64 4.32 -10.93 -18.69
CA PRO A 64 3.06 -10.91 -19.43
C PRO A 64 2.11 -12.08 -19.10
N LEU A 65 2.57 -13.13 -18.44
CA LEU A 65 1.78 -14.33 -18.12
C LEU A 65 1.39 -14.42 -16.65
N CYS A 66 1.70 -13.42 -15.82
CA CYS A 66 1.31 -13.44 -14.42
C CYS A 66 -0.02 -12.73 -14.20
N CYS A 67 -0.93 -13.41 -13.51
CA CYS A 67 -2.10 -12.78 -12.94
C CYS A 67 -1.73 -11.99 -11.69
N SER A 68 -2.49 -10.95 -11.37
CA SER A 68 -2.29 -10.19 -10.15
C SER A 68 -3.58 -9.61 -9.58
N VAL A 69 -3.61 -9.49 -8.25
CA VAL A 69 -4.66 -8.79 -7.52
C VAL A 69 -4.01 -7.72 -6.66
N THR A 70 -4.42 -6.47 -6.84
CA THR A 70 -3.92 -5.35 -6.04
C THR A 70 -5.06 -4.50 -5.49
N SER A 71 -4.78 -3.74 -4.45
CA SER A 71 -5.61 -2.58 -4.12
C SER A 71 -5.44 -1.51 -5.20
N ASP A 72 -6.40 -0.59 -5.31
CA ASP A 72 -6.29 0.58 -6.20
C ASP A 72 -5.31 1.61 -5.61
N ASN A 73 -4.02 1.27 -5.67
CA ASN A 73 -2.94 2.03 -5.04
C ASN A 73 -2.82 3.45 -5.62
N CYS A 74 -2.96 3.60 -6.93
CA CYS A 74 -2.86 4.89 -7.59
C CYS A 74 -4.02 5.82 -7.19
N ASN A 75 -5.24 5.31 -7.22
CA ASN A 75 -6.41 6.09 -6.78
C ASN A 75 -6.39 6.36 -5.27
N GLY A 76 -5.90 5.42 -4.46
CA GLY A 76 -5.71 5.62 -3.02
C GLY A 76 -4.75 6.76 -2.72
N GLY A 77 -3.58 6.79 -3.37
CA GLY A 77 -2.65 7.91 -3.26
C GLY A 77 -3.25 9.24 -3.69
N ARG A 78 -4.02 9.24 -4.80
CA ARG A 78 -4.71 10.44 -5.29
C ARG A 78 -5.77 10.93 -4.28
N GLN A 79 -6.60 10.05 -3.75
CA GLN A 79 -7.60 10.42 -2.74
C GLN A 79 -6.97 11.01 -1.49
N ILE A 80 -5.84 10.47 -1.03
CA ILE A 80 -5.09 11.03 0.10
C ILE A 80 -4.59 12.45 -0.22
N ALA A 81 -4.05 12.68 -1.42
CA ALA A 81 -3.61 14.01 -1.84
C ALA A 81 -4.76 15.02 -1.84
N GLU A 82 -5.88 14.67 -2.47
CA GLU A 82 -7.08 15.51 -2.56
C GLU A 82 -7.67 15.80 -1.18
N PHE A 83 -7.68 14.80 -0.28
CA PHE A 83 -8.10 14.96 1.11
C PHE A 83 -7.24 15.98 1.87
N LEU A 84 -5.91 15.83 1.78
CA LEU A 84 -4.98 16.74 2.46
C LEU A 84 -5.04 18.16 1.89
N VAL A 85 -5.15 18.33 0.58
CA VAL A 85 -5.36 19.65 -0.06
C VAL A 85 -6.67 20.28 0.42
N ALA A 86 -7.76 19.51 0.45
CA ALA A 86 -9.06 19.97 0.95
C ALA A 86 -9.00 20.33 2.46
N GLY A 87 -8.11 19.70 3.23
CA GLY A 87 -7.78 20.03 4.62
C GLY A 87 -6.97 21.33 4.81
N GLY A 88 -6.62 22.01 3.71
CA GLY A 88 -5.93 23.30 3.71
C GLY A 88 -4.43 23.22 3.89
N HIS A 89 -3.83 22.05 3.67
CA HIS A 89 -2.37 21.86 3.73
C HIS A 89 -1.65 22.48 2.53
N ARG A 90 -0.39 22.84 2.71
CA ARG A 90 0.44 23.51 1.70
C ARG A 90 1.82 22.89 1.51
N ARG A 91 2.37 22.23 2.52
CA ARG A 91 3.68 21.59 2.49
C ARG A 91 3.50 20.11 2.71
N PHE A 92 3.78 19.34 1.68
CA PHE A 92 3.49 17.93 1.64
C PHE A 92 4.77 17.11 1.65
N ALA A 93 4.75 15.99 2.37
CA ALA A 93 5.80 15.00 2.32
C ALA A 93 5.26 13.61 2.02
N TYR A 94 6.08 12.81 1.37
CA TYR A 94 5.86 11.37 1.19
C TYR A 94 6.97 10.57 1.84
N ILE A 95 6.63 9.62 2.71
CA ILE A 95 7.57 8.62 3.23
C ILE A 95 7.33 7.31 2.51
N ALA A 96 8.31 6.94 1.69
CA ALA A 96 8.24 5.82 0.78
C ALA A 96 8.49 4.48 1.46
N GLY A 97 7.79 3.46 0.99
CA GLY A 97 8.15 2.07 1.24
C GLY A 97 9.34 1.62 0.37
N VAL A 98 9.45 0.31 0.15
CA VAL A 98 10.53 -0.26 -0.68
C VAL A 98 10.41 0.23 -2.12
N ALA A 99 11.46 0.86 -2.66
CA ALA A 99 11.45 1.57 -3.95
C ALA A 99 11.06 0.67 -5.14
N ILE A 100 11.53 -0.58 -5.17
CA ILE A 100 11.22 -1.54 -6.24
C ILE A 100 9.79 -2.08 -6.19
N SER A 101 9.05 -1.80 -5.11
CA SER A 101 7.68 -2.27 -4.93
C SER A 101 6.69 -1.55 -5.84
N SER A 102 5.91 -2.30 -6.62
CA SER A 102 4.83 -1.72 -7.44
C SER A 102 3.82 -0.92 -6.60
N THR A 103 3.44 -1.42 -5.42
CA THR A 103 2.51 -0.72 -4.52
C THR A 103 3.05 0.63 -4.07
N ASN A 104 4.37 0.72 -3.74
CA ASN A 104 4.97 2.00 -3.37
C ASN A 104 4.97 2.98 -4.55
N ARG A 105 5.40 2.54 -5.73
CA ARG A 105 5.41 3.38 -6.94
C ARG A 105 4.03 3.91 -7.28
N ASP A 106 3.01 3.06 -7.21
CA ASP A 106 1.64 3.43 -7.57
C ASP A 106 1.02 4.38 -6.53
N ARG A 107 1.26 4.16 -5.22
CA ARG A 107 0.81 5.07 -4.14
C ARG A 107 1.44 6.44 -4.31
N GLU A 108 2.76 6.51 -4.53
CA GLU A 108 3.49 7.75 -4.76
C GLU A 108 3.03 8.46 -6.04
N ALA A 109 2.91 7.73 -7.14
CA ALA A 109 2.47 8.29 -8.42
C ALA A 109 1.07 8.90 -8.32
N GLY A 110 0.14 8.20 -7.66
CA GLY A 110 -1.20 8.70 -7.38
C GLY A 110 -1.19 9.95 -6.50
N PHE A 111 -0.39 9.95 -5.43
CA PHE A 111 -0.26 11.09 -4.53
C PHE A 111 0.28 12.33 -5.25
N ARG A 112 1.36 12.19 -6.00
CA ARG A 112 1.93 13.27 -6.80
C ARG A 112 0.97 13.76 -7.89
N ASP A 113 0.22 12.85 -8.54
CA ASP A 113 -0.80 13.23 -9.53
C ASP A 113 -1.93 14.05 -8.89
N GLY A 114 -2.45 13.60 -7.74
CA GLY A 114 -3.46 14.33 -7.00
C GLY A 114 -3.01 15.73 -6.59
N LEU A 115 -1.80 15.87 -6.07
CA LEU A 115 -1.21 17.17 -5.70
C LEU A 115 -1.02 18.09 -6.91
N ARG A 116 -0.51 17.56 -8.04
CA ARG A 116 -0.32 18.34 -9.28
C ARG A 116 -1.61 18.94 -9.83
N ARG A 117 -2.73 18.26 -9.71
CA ARG A 117 -4.06 18.79 -10.10
C ARG A 117 -4.49 20.01 -9.31
N HIS A 118 -3.88 20.21 -8.14
CA HIS A 118 -4.09 21.38 -7.27
C HIS A 118 -2.93 22.37 -7.29
N GLY A 119 -2.03 22.27 -8.29
CA GLY A 119 -0.92 23.20 -8.49
C GLY A 119 0.29 22.98 -7.59
N VAL A 120 0.36 21.86 -6.88
CA VAL A 120 1.52 21.47 -6.05
C VAL A 120 2.42 20.55 -6.86
N SER A 121 3.64 21.01 -7.19
CA SER A 121 4.62 20.24 -7.97
C SER A 121 5.73 19.63 -7.11
N GLU A 122 6.08 20.29 -6.01
CA GLU A 122 7.17 19.90 -5.13
C GLU A 122 6.63 19.30 -3.85
N ILE A 123 7.24 18.22 -3.40
CA ILE A 123 6.98 17.57 -2.11
C ILE A 123 8.30 17.12 -1.50
N ASP A 124 8.37 17.15 -0.19
CA ASP A 124 9.45 16.52 0.53
C ASP A 124 9.37 14.99 0.41
N TYR A 125 10.52 14.32 0.50
CA TYR A 125 10.62 12.89 0.32
C TYR A 125 11.54 12.25 1.35
N GLY A 126 11.12 11.12 1.88
CA GLY A 126 11.90 10.29 2.78
C GLY A 126 11.75 8.80 2.46
N GLU A 127 12.82 8.05 2.63
CA GLU A 127 12.84 6.59 2.45
C GLU A 127 12.63 5.90 3.80
N GLY A 128 11.48 5.27 3.97
CA GLY A 128 11.14 4.50 5.17
C GLY A 128 11.33 2.99 4.99
N ASN A 129 11.38 2.49 3.73
CA ASN A 129 11.71 1.11 3.35
C ASN A 129 10.90 0.01 4.07
N LEU A 130 9.74 0.34 4.66
CA LEU A 130 8.98 -0.50 5.58
C LEU A 130 9.81 -0.93 6.81
N ASP A 131 10.83 -0.16 7.15
CA ASP A 131 11.72 -0.37 8.29
C ASP A 131 11.54 0.77 9.31
N THR A 132 11.51 0.44 10.59
CA THR A 132 11.28 1.41 11.67
C THR A 132 12.45 2.40 11.83
N ALA A 133 13.70 1.93 11.68
CA ALA A 133 14.88 2.77 11.85
C ALA A 133 15.04 3.76 10.68
N ASP A 134 14.83 3.28 9.46
CA ASP A 134 14.83 4.13 8.26
C ASP A 134 13.70 5.17 8.34
N THR A 135 12.48 4.75 8.72
CA THR A 135 11.34 5.65 8.89
C THR A 135 11.61 6.72 9.94
N ARG A 136 12.22 6.37 11.08
CA ARG A 136 12.62 7.35 12.12
C ARG A 136 13.62 8.36 11.57
N THR A 137 14.60 7.89 10.82
CA THR A 137 15.63 8.74 10.20
C THR A 137 15.00 9.71 9.20
N ALA A 138 14.11 9.21 8.33
CA ALA A 138 13.39 10.02 7.35
C ALA A 138 12.50 11.07 8.03
N ALA A 139 11.71 10.68 9.04
CA ALA A 139 10.83 11.59 9.77
C ALA A 139 11.60 12.72 10.49
N ARG A 140 12.70 12.39 11.17
CA ARG A 140 13.56 13.39 11.82
C ARG A 140 14.12 14.40 10.81
N LYS A 141 14.56 13.93 9.63
CA LYS A 141 15.06 14.81 8.57
C LYS A 141 13.99 15.76 8.07
N LEU A 142 12.77 15.27 7.86
CA LEU A 142 11.62 16.08 7.40
C LEU A 142 11.25 17.16 8.42
N PHE A 143 11.10 16.80 9.70
CA PHE A 143 10.67 17.74 10.72
C PHE A 143 11.77 18.69 11.23
N ALA A 144 13.04 18.39 10.98
CA ALA A 144 14.16 19.28 11.29
C ALA A 144 14.47 20.28 10.18
N SER A 145 13.77 20.27 9.06
CA SER A 145 13.99 21.22 7.96
C SER A 145 13.55 22.64 8.35
N GLU A 146 14.04 23.65 7.63
CA GLU A 146 13.67 25.07 7.89
C GLU A 146 12.17 25.34 7.66
N ASP A 147 11.57 24.64 6.71
CA ASP A 147 10.14 24.72 6.40
C ASP A 147 9.51 23.33 6.40
N PRO A 148 9.23 22.75 7.59
CA PRO A 148 8.80 21.36 7.71
C PRO A 148 7.41 21.15 7.08
N PRO A 149 7.11 19.94 6.61
CA PRO A 149 5.81 19.60 6.04
C PRO A 149 4.69 19.74 7.09
N ASP A 150 3.54 20.24 6.67
CA ASP A 150 2.31 20.27 7.46
C ASP A 150 1.36 19.12 7.15
N ALA A 151 1.71 18.30 6.15
CA ALA A 151 1.03 17.05 5.81
C ALA A 151 2.02 15.97 5.37
N VAL A 152 1.92 14.79 5.96
CA VAL A 152 2.75 13.64 5.63
C VAL A 152 1.87 12.46 5.22
N PHE A 153 2.10 11.93 4.03
CA PHE A 153 1.59 10.63 3.63
C PHE A 153 2.72 9.60 3.77
N ALA A 154 2.55 8.63 4.65
CA ALA A 154 3.42 7.48 4.75
C ALA A 154 2.83 6.29 3.99
N GLY A 155 3.63 5.66 3.13
CA GLY A 155 3.19 4.60 2.21
C GLY A 155 2.68 3.32 2.89
N SER A 156 2.71 3.23 4.22
CA SER A 156 2.04 2.20 5.03
C SER A 156 1.71 2.73 6.43
N ASP A 157 0.75 2.10 7.11
CA ASP A 157 0.39 2.45 8.48
C ASP A 157 1.55 2.24 9.46
N HIS A 158 2.32 1.17 9.28
CA HIS A 158 3.50 0.92 10.12
C HIS A 158 4.47 2.11 10.12
N MET A 159 4.73 2.68 8.95
CA MET A 159 5.54 3.89 8.83
C MET A 159 4.81 5.10 9.39
N ALA A 160 3.50 5.26 9.12
CA ALA A 160 2.72 6.39 9.62
C ALA A 160 2.71 6.46 11.16
N LEU A 161 2.55 5.33 11.84
CA LEU A 161 2.60 5.26 13.30
C LEU A 161 3.98 5.68 13.85
N THR A 162 5.06 5.27 13.17
CA THR A 162 6.42 5.69 13.51
C THR A 162 6.61 7.20 13.33
N VAL A 163 6.10 7.76 12.22
CA VAL A 163 6.12 9.21 11.96
C VAL A 163 5.37 9.99 13.03
N MET A 164 4.19 9.50 13.46
CA MET A 164 3.41 10.11 14.53
C MET A 164 4.17 10.12 15.86
N GLU A 165 4.86 9.04 16.18
CA GLU A 165 5.67 8.95 17.40
C GLU A 165 6.78 10.01 17.37
N ILE A 166 7.53 10.12 16.28
CA ILE A 166 8.60 11.13 16.12
C ILE A 166 8.01 12.55 16.19
N ALA A 167 6.93 12.84 15.46
CA ALA A 167 6.29 14.15 15.48
C ALA A 167 5.89 14.58 16.89
N ARG A 168 5.21 13.71 17.64
CA ARG A 168 4.68 14.02 18.98
C ARG A 168 5.74 14.09 20.04
N HIS A 169 6.67 13.12 20.07
CA HIS A 169 7.56 12.93 21.22
C HIS A 169 8.96 13.53 21.05
N GLU A 170 9.43 13.70 19.81
CA GLU A 170 10.74 14.31 19.57
C GLU A 170 10.64 15.78 19.13
N PHE A 171 9.60 16.13 18.38
CA PHE A 171 9.41 17.50 17.86
C PHE A 171 8.30 18.27 18.56
N GLY A 172 7.53 17.64 19.46
CA GLY A 172 6.44 18.29 20.20
C GLY A 172 5.29 18.78 19.32
N LEU A 173 5.16 18.24 18.11
CA LEU A 173 4.13 18.62 17.15
C LEU A 173 2.77 18.01 17.56
N ARG A 174 1.74 18.81 17.47
CA ARG A 174 0.36 18.36 17.66
C ARG A 174 -0.15 17.74 16.35
N VAL A 175 -0.70 16.55 16.46
CA VAL A 175 -1.34 15.84 15.35
C VAL A 175 -2.84 15.79 15.66
N PRO A 176 -3.71 16.44 14.86
CA PRO A 176 -3.47 16.94 13.50
C PRO A 176 -3.18 18.45 13.38
N GLU A 177 -3.12 19.23 14.48
CA GLU A 177 -3.15 20.71 14.44
C GLU A 177 -1.91 21.31 13.78
N ASP A 178 -0.72 20.79 14.04
CA ASP A 178 0.55 21.29 13.46
C ASP A 178 0.91 20.50 12.20
N VAL A 179 0.66 19.19 12.20
CA VAL A 179 0.91 18.28 11.07
C VAL A 179 -0.16 17.22 10.96
N SER A 180 -0.71 17.01 9.77
CA SER A 180 -1.56 15.84 9.47
C SER A 180 -0.72 14.67 9.00
N ILE A 181 -1.04 13.47 9.49
CA ILE A 181 -0.35 12.23 9.12
C ILE A 181 -1.39 11.23 8.63
N VAL A 182 -1.18 10.71 7.43
CA VAL A 182 -2.06 9.73 6.78
C VAL A 182 -1.26 8.50 6.43
N GLY A 183 -1.84 7.33 6.70
CA GLY A 183 -1.27 6.02 6.38
C GLY A 183 -1.95 5.34 5.19
N TYR A 184 -1.59 4.08 5.02
CA TYR A 184 -2.18 3.16 4.06
C TYR A 184 -2.16 1.76 4.66
N ASP A 185 -3.16 0.97 4.41
CA ASP A 185 -3.47 -0.42 4.75
C ASP A 185 -4.63 -0.56 5.75
N ASP A 186 -4.88 0.42 6.62
CA ASP A 186 -5.90 0.43 7.69
C ASP A 186 -5.78 -0.78 8.63
N VAL A 187 -4.56 -1.00 9.14
CA VAL A 187 -4.30 -2.07 10.12
C VAL A 187 -5.03 -1.81 11.44
N GLY A 188 -5.29 -2.87 12.22
CA GLY A 188 -6.06 -2.75 13.46
C GLY A 188 -5.56 -1.66 14.42
N ALA A 189 -4.25 -1.43 14.51
CA ALA A 189 -3.65 -0.38 15.34
C ALA A 189 -4.03 1.05 14.88
N ALA A 190 -4.33 1.26 13.60
CA ALA A 190 -4.75 2.55 13.08
C ALA A 190 -6.02 3.08 13.78
N GLY A 191 -6.92 2.18 14.14
CA GLY A 191 -8.14 2.50 14.87
C GLY A 191 -7.99 2.71 16.38
N TRP A 192 -6.81 2.45 16.96
CA TRP A 192 -6.65 2.62 18.41
C TRP A 192 -6.71 4.10 18.82
N PRO A 193 -7.37 4.43 19.96
CA PRO A 193 -7.52 5.82 20.39
C PRO A 193 -6.21 6.60 20.51
N SER A 194 -5.11 5.91 20.88
CA SER A 194 -3.77 6.52 20.98
C SER A 194 -3.23 7.02 19.65
N PHE A 195 -3.61 6.38 18.54
CA PHE A 195 -3.18 6.75 17.20
C PHE A 195 -4.28 7.47 16.44
N SER A 196 -5.48 6.87 16.39
CA SER A 196 -6.61 7.42 15.63
C SER A 196 -6.19 7.83 14.21
N LEU A 197 -5.46 6.91 13.54
CA LEU A 197 -4.79 7.18 12.27
C LEU A 197 -5.79 7.18 11.11
N THR A 198 -5.84 8.27 10.37
CA THR A 198 -6.48 8.34 9.06
C THR A 198 -5.67 7.49 8.08
N SER A 199 -6.32 6.54 7.42
CA SER A 199 -5.64 5.58 6.55
C SER A 199 -6.51 5.15 5.37
N TYR A 200 -5.87 4.89 4.22
CA TYR A 200 -6.57 4.27 3.10
C TYR A 200 -6.62 2.75 3.29
N THR A 201 -7.82 2.19 3.24
CA THR A 201 -8.03 0.78 3.57
C THR A 201 -7.48 -0.14 2.49
N LEU A 202 -6.80 -1.21 2.90
CA LEU A 202 -6.51 -2.36 2.06
C LEU A 202 -7.71 -3.31 2.11
N PRO A 203 -8.47 -3.49 1.01
CA PRO A 203 -9.67 -4.32 1.00
C PRO A 203 -9.31 -5.81 0.97
N LEU A 204 -8.72 -6.32 2.07
CA LEU A 204 -8.07 -7.63 2.12
C LEU A 204 -9.02 -8.79 1.76
N ALA A 205 -10.23 -8.83 2.32
CA ALA A 205 -11.15 -9.93 2.07
C ALA A 205 -11.58 -10.01 0.59
N PRO A 206 -12.05 -8.94 -0.07
CA PRO A 206 -12.33 -8.97 -1.51
C PRO A 206 -11.10 -9.27 -2.37
N MET A 207 -9.90 -8.85 -1.95
CA MET A 207 -8.66 -9.18 -2.67
C MET A 207 -8.32 -10.67 -2.56
N VAL A 208 -8.52 -11.28 -1.38
CA VAL A 208 -8.33 -12.73 -1.20
C VAL A 208 -9.32 -13.51 -2.05
N ASP A 209 -10.59 -13.14 -2.06
CA ASP A 209 -11.61 -13.77 -2.88
C ASP A 209 -11.24 -13.71 -4.37
N ALA A 210 -10.84 -12.53 -4.84
CA ALA A 210 -10.41 -12.32 -6.23
C ALA A 210 -9.15 -13.15 -6.59
N ALA A 211 -8.20 -13.28 -5.66
CA ALA A 211 -6.98 -14.06 -5.89
C ALA A 211 -7.27 -15.57 -5.97
N VAL A 212 -8.16 -16.06 -5.10
CA VAL A 212 -8.60 -17.45 -5.14
C VAL A 212 -9.37 -17.75 -6.43
N GLU A 213 -10.27 -16.86 -6.86
CA GLU A 213 -10.99 -16.99 -8.12
C GLU A 213 -10.03 -17.07 -9.31
N LEU A 214 -9.09 -16.10 -9.41
CA LEU A 214 -8.08 -16.09 -10.48
C LEU A 214 -7.23 -17.37 -10.48
N MET A 215 -6.82 -17.84 -9.30
CA MET A 215 -6.04 -19.08 -9.18
C MET A 215 -6.84 -20.27 -9.69
N MET A 216 -8.11 -20.39 -9.31
CA MET A 216 -8.96 -21.49 -9.76
C MET A 216 -9.21 -21.43 -11.26
N GLU A 217 -9.47 -20.23 -11.81
CA GLU A 217 -9.60 -20.01 -13.26
C GLU A 217 -8.34 -20.49 -14.02
N GLN A 218 -7.15 -20.21 -13.48
CA GLN A 218 -5.87 -20.62 -14.09
C GLN A 218 -5.64 -22.15 -14.01
N ILE A 219 -5.99 -22.78 -12.88
CA ILE A 219 -5.84 -24.25 -12.69
C ILE A 219 -6.81 -25.00 -13.61
N GLU A 220 -8.04 -24.51 -13.75
CA GLU A 220 -9.09 -25.20 -14.51
C GLU A 220 -9.02 -24.90 -16.03
N SER A 221 -8.36 -23.80 -16.43
CA SER A 221 -8.23 -23.43 -17.84
C SER A 221 -6.94 -23.98 -18.46
N SER A 222 -7.03 -24.46 -19.70
CA SER A 222 -5.84 -24.87 -20.45
C SER A 222 -5.10 -23.68 -21.08
N SER A 223 -5.51 -22.43 -20.81
CA SER A 223 -4.91 -21.22 -21.37
C SER A 223 -4.41 -20.33 -20.23
N VAL A 224 -3.15 -19.91 -20.31
CA VAL A 224 -2.57 -18.90 -19.42
C VAL A 224 -3.13 -17.55 -19.85
N LEU A 225 -4.00 -16.96 -19.03
CA LEU A 225 -4.55 -15.62 -19.21
C LEU A 225 -3.86 -14.69 -18.25
N SER A 226 -3.36 -13.56 -18.75
CA SER A 226 -2.87 -12.49 -17.87
C SER A 226 -4.06 -11.60 -17.48
N HIS A 227 -4.45 -11.66 -16.23
CA HIS A 227 -5.49 -10.81 -15.65
C HIS A 227 -4.96 -10.01 -14.48
N HIS A 228 -5.19 -8.71 -14.52
CA HIS A 228 -4.92 -7.82 -13.41
C HIS A 228 -6.25 -7.34 -12.81
N ARG A 229 -6.55 -7.76 -11.57
CA ARG A 229 -7.73 -7.31 -10.81
C ARG A 229 -7.34 -6.24 -9.81
N VAL A 230 -7.96 -5.08 -9.92
CA VAL A 230 -7.79 -3.96 -9.00
C VAL A 230 -9.01 -3.86 -8.11
N VAL A 231 -8.81 -3.91 -6.80
CA VAL A 231 -9.90 -3.84 -5.81
C VAL A 231 -9.86 -2.47 -5.12
N PRO A 232 -10.91 -1.64 -5.22
CA PRO A 232 -10.91 -0.32 -4.63
C PRO A 232 -11.02 -0.38 -3.10
N GLY A 233 -10.17 0.39 -2.42
CA GLY A 233 -10.25 0.69 -1.00
C GLY A 233 -11.04 1.99 -0.75
N ARG A 234 -10.95 2.50 0.47
CA ARG A 234 -11.59 3.74 0.90
C ARG A 234 -10.72 4.48 1.92
N LEU A 235 -10.84 5.81 1.98
CA LEU A 235 -10.13 6.61 2.98
C LEU A 235 -10.93 6.63 4.29
N ALA A 236 -10.47 5.88 5.29
CA ALA A 236 -11.00 5.88 6.65
C ALA A 236 -10.44 7.10 7.40
N VAL A 237 -11.31 8.05 7.73
CA VAL A 237 -10.93 9.31 8.36
C VAL A 237 -11.01 9.19 9.87
N ARG A 238 -9.94 9.63 10.53
CA ARG A 238 -9.80 9.62 12.00
C ARG A 238 -9.10 10.90 12.48
N GLY A 239 -8.57 10.87 13.69
CA GLY A 239 -8.03 12.04 14.38
C GLY A 239 -6.62 12.48 13.97
N SER A 240 -5.92 11.78 13.08
CA SER A 240 -4.53 12.13 12.72
C SER A 240 -4.41 13.13 11.58
N ALA A 241 -5.52 13.56 10.99
CA ALA A 241 -5.51 14.52 9.90
C ALA A 241 -6.65 15.52 10.04
N ARG A 242 -6.41 16.78 9.60
CA ARG A 242 -7.42 17.83 9.60
C ARG A 242 -8.57 17.44 8.69
N LEU A 243 -9.78 17.58 9.21
CA LEU A 243 -10.99 17.32 8.45
C LEU A 243 -11.20 18.41 7.40
N PRO A 244 -11.32 18.06 6.12
CA PRO A 244 -11.74 19.01 5.10
C PRO A 244 -13.20 19.40 5.30
N GLY A 245 -13.56 20.64 4.94
CA GLY A 245 -14.95 21.03 4.80
C GLY A 245 -15.58 20.30 3.60
N GLY A 246 -16.26 19.19 3.81
CA GLY A 246 -16.87 18.41 2.73
C GLY A 246 -17.56 17.15 3.25
N PRO A 247 -18.20 16.35 2.38
CA PRO A 247 -18.95 15.20 2.83
C PRO A 247 -18.04 14.15 3.43
N VAL A 248 -18.19 13.93 4.72
CA VAL A 248 -17.65 12.77 5.43
C VAL A 248 -18.85 11.88 5.71
N HIS A 249 -18.86 10.71 5.10
CA HIS A 249 -19.96 9.76 5.27
C HIS A 249 -19.58 8.74 6.36
N ASP A 250 -20.48 8.52 7.31
CA ASP A 250 -20.38 7.41 8.24
C ASP A 250 -20.82 6.11 7.55
N ARG A 251 -19.96 5.11 7.55
CA ARG A 251 -20.27 3.74 7.15
C ARG A 251 -19.77 2.80 8.24
N ASP A 252 -20.67 2.06 8.83
CA ASP A 252 -20.34 1.07 9.86
C ASP A 252 -19.51 1.66 11.04
N GLY A 253 -19.78 2.92 11.42
CA GLY A 253 -19.07 3.62 12.49
C GLY A 253 -17.69 4.17 12.09
N THR A 254 -17.34 4.11 10.80
CA THR A 254 -16.11 4.68 10.27
C THR A 254 -16.42 5.86 9.36
N LEU A 255 -15.84 7.03 9.64
CA LEU A 255 -15.97 8.17 8.76
C LEU A 255 -15.18 7.92 7.47
N ILE A 256 -15.85 8.06 6.32
CA ILE A 256 -15.26 7.86 5.00
C ILE A 256 -15.30 9.18 4.24
N TRP A 257 -14.16 9.58 3.73
CA TRP A 257 -14.08 10.72 2.84
C TRP A 257 -14.05 10.28 1.37
N ALA A 258 -14.81 10.99 0.55
CA ALA A 258 -14.74 10.88 -0.89
C ALA A 258 -14.69 12.29 -1.50
N PRO A 259 -13.92 12.51 -2.56
CA PRO A 259 -13.89 13.79 -3.25
C PRO A 259 -15.30 14.14 -3.76
N THR A 260 -15.71 15.40 -3.58
CA THR A 260 -16.91 15.89 -4.23
C THR A 260 -16.67 15.90 -5.72
N GLY A 261 -17.27 14.96 -6.45
CA GLY A 261 -17.16 14.91 -7.90
C GLY A 261 -17.58 16.24 -8.51
N LYS A 262 -16.61 16.94 -9.08
CA LYS A 262 -16.90 17.86 -10.18
C LYS A 262 -16.82 16.98 -11.42
N GLY A 263 -17.99 16.74 -12.03
CA GLY A 263 -18.12 16.08 -13.32
C GLY A 263 -17.34 16.79 -14.43
#